data_0aaeac0635cc830b8097985a2ef6da5c
#
_entry.id   0aaeac0635cc830b8097985a2ef6da5c
#
_cell.length_a   1.000
_cell.length_b   1.000
_cell.length_c   1.000
_cell.angle_alpha   90.00
_cell.angle_beta   90.00
_cell.angle_gamma   90.00
#
_symmetry.space_group_name_H-M   'P 1'
#
loop_
_entity.id
_entity.type
_entity.pdbx_description
1 polymer ?
#
loop_
_entity_poly.entity_id
_entity_poly.type
_entity_poly.pdbx_seq_one_letter_code
_entity_poly.pdbx_strand_id
1 'polypeptide(L)'
;MPADYDFGHGLIMDDKSFLIQPDPNATGLSVLIDGVDASGAPIELPVVTEKPVTLFLNKQEIVTSMTLGDWVSELAVGYFLNQNMLSANDEITAIDHDEELGVVIVRTARETNFEAKMKRKIRTSGCAEGTAYGDMMERFDDIKLDQLVKFHASWLVALSKAINTAPSLYLSAGAIHGCVLCHHDRPLVYMEDIGRHNAVDKIAGWMFLNNIQPQDKVFYTTGRLTTEMVIKTVQMQIPVLVSRSGFTAEAVDLARRAGLTLIGRAKGKRFIALSGIERIVFDTHDDDEFADAPSLQRTQHGTHQGIGR
;
A
#
# COMPACT_ATOMS: atom_id res chain seq x y z
N MET A 1 15.47 19.31 -9.43
CA MET A 1 16.69 18.49 -9.36
C MET A 1 16.36 17.33 -8.44
N PRO A 2 16.46 16.06 -8.84
CA PRO A 2 16.30 14.97 -7.91
C PRO A 2 17.42 15.05 -6.87
N ALA A 3 17.08 14.88 -5.61
CA ALA A 3 18.08 14.76 -4.56
C ALA A 3 18.91 13.49 -4.83
N ASP A 4 20.21 13.65 -5.00
CA ASP A 4 21.15 12.55 -5.13
C ASP A 4 21.18 11.76 -3.81
N TYR A 5 20.36 10.72 -3.72
CA TYR A 5 20.46 9.71 -2.67
C TYR A 5 21.43 8.63 -3.11
N ASP A 6 22.71 8.80 -2.77
CA ASP A 6 23.73 7.77 -2.97
C ASP A 6 23.55 6.64 -1.95
N PHE A 7 22.93 5.54 -2.36
CA PHE A 7 22.77 4.32 -1.54
C PHE A 7 23.98 3.37 -1.60
N GLY A 8 25.08 3.78 -2.22
CA GLY A 8 26.26 2.94 -2.47
C GLY A 8 27.30 2.86 -1.35
N HIS A 9 27.25 3.70 -0.33
CA HIS A 9 28.22 3.66 0.79
C HIS A 9 27.48 3.89 2.11
N GLY A 10 27.62 2.92 3.03
CA GLY A 10 26.97 2.82 4.32
C GLY A 10 26.78 4.14 5.06
N LEU A 11 25.63 4.73 4.89
CA LEU A 11 25.12 5.74 5.82
C LEU A 11 24.89 5.05 7.17
N ILE A 12 25.72 5.42 8.15
CA ILE A 12 25.42 5.19 9.57
C ILE A 12 24.24 6.13 9.87
N MET A 13 23.02 5.65 9.57
CA MET A 13 21.80 6.35 9.92
C MET A 13 21.43 5.96 11.34
N ASP A 14 20.98 6.95 12.12
CA ASP A 14 20.36 6.71 13.42
C ASP A 14 19.26 5.65 13.23
N ASP A 15 19.37 4.53 13.94
CA ASP A 15 18.76 3.23 13.65
C ASP A 15 17.21 3.20 13.72
N LYS A 16 16.53 4.35 13.79
CA LYS A 16 15.08 4.46 14.01
C LYS A 16 14.34 5.48 13.14
N SER A 17 14.99 6.23 12.27
CA SER A 17 14.33 7.27 11.48
C SER A 17 13.79 6.75 10.16
N PHE A 18 12.58 7.21 9.77
CA PHE A 18 12.08 7.05 8.41
C PHE A 18 13.00 7.77 7.41
N LEU A 19 13.13 7.20 6.22
CA LEU A 19 13.69 7.92 5.06
C LEU A 19 12.68 8.96 4.54
N ILE A 20 11.41 8.54 4.51
CA ILE A 20 10.27 9.39 4.14
C ILE A 20 9.15 9.10 5.13
N GLN A 21 8.59 10.16 5.70
CA GLN A 21 7.39 10.10 6.52
C GLN A 21 6.40 11.20 6.10
N PRO A 22 5.09 11.01 6.34
CA PRO A 22 4.12 12.04 6.07
C PRO A 22 4.39 13.31 6.88
N ASP A 23 4.08 14.46 6.28
CA ASP A 23 3.99 15.73 6.97
C ASP A 23 2.53 16.19 6.97
N PRO A 24 1.79 16.00 8.08
CA PRO A 24 0.38 16.42 8.15
C PRO A 24 0.19 17.95 8.07
N ASN A 25 1.26 18.72 8.19
CA ASN A 25 1.24 20.19 8.09
C ASN A 25 1.68 20.69 6.71
N ALA A 26 2.00 19.81 5.78
CA ALA A 26 2.39 20.20 4.43
C ALA A 26 1.27 20.99 3.74
N THR A 27 1.65 22.11 3.13
CA THR A 27 0.71 23.03 2.50
C THR A 27 -0.06 22.35 1.37
N GLY A 28 -1.38 22.54 1.36
CA GLY A 28 -2.25 22.07 0.28
C GLY A 28 -2.68 20.60 0.37
N LEU A 29 -2.31 19.87 1.45
CA LEU A 29 -2.77 18.50 1.67
C LEU A 29 -4.03 18.44 2.55
N SER A 30 -4.28 19.46 3.35
CA SER A 30 -5.51 19.59 4.14
C SER A 30 -5.91 21.07 4.28
N VAL A 31 -7.18 21.29 4.60
CA VAL A 31 -7.75 22.60 4.93
C VAL A 31 -8.52 22.50 6.23
N LEU A 32 -8.53 23.58 7.00
CA LEU A 32 -9.37 23.67 8.20
C LEU A 32 -10.81 24.02 7.80
N ILE A 33 -11.76 23.25 8.29
CA ILE A 33 -13.19 23.43 8.01
C ILE A 33 -13.95 23.57 9.33
N ASP A 34 -14.76 24.62 9.41
CA ASP A 34 -15.67 24.86 10.52
C ASP A 34 -16.82 23.86 10.52
N GLY A 35 -17.20 23.39 11.70
CA GLY A 35 -18.32 22.45 11.88
C GLY A 35 -18.88 22.50 13.29
N VAL A 36 -19.70 21.52 13.63
CA VAL A 36 -20.21 21.33 15.00
C VAL A 36 -20.04 19.86 15.41
N ASP A 37 -19.76 19.65 16.68
CA ASP A 37 -19.72 18.29 17.24
C ASP A 37 -21.12 17.76 17.62
N ALA A 38 -21.18 16.56 18.19
CA ALA A 38 -22.43 15.91 18.60
C ALA A 38 -23.20 16.68 19.69
N SER A 39 -22.57 17.59 20.41
CA SER A 39 -23.20 18.47 21.41
C SER A 39 -23.71 19.78 20.81
N GLY A 40 -23.43 20.07 19.54
CA GLY A 40 -23.69 21.33 18.86
C GLY A 40 -22.65 22.41 19.14
N ALA A 41 -21.52 22.05 19.78
CA ALA A 41 -20.44 22.99 20.00
C ALA A 41 -19.64 23.21 18.69
N PRO A 42 -19.21 24.45 18.40
CA PRO A 42 -18.40 24.73 17.22
C PRO A 42 -17.03 24.04 17.32
N ILE A 43 -16.60 23.45 16.22
CA ILE A 43 -15.27 22.83 16.06
C ILE A 43 -14.64 23.29 14.76
N GLU A 44 -13.31 23.25 14.70
CA GLU A 44 -12.53 23.38 13.49
C GLU A 44 -11.74 22.08 13.28
N LEU A 45 -11.85 21.49 12.09
CA LEU A 45 -11.29 20.16 11.82
C LEU A 45 -10.40 20.21 10.56
N PRO A 46 -9.19 19.63 10.57
CA PRO A 46 -8.42 19.42 9.35
C PRO A 46 -9.11 18.37 8.44
N VAL A 47 -9.37 18.75 7.21
CA VAL A 47 -9.99 17.90 6.19
C VAL A 47 -9.03 17.78 5.01
N VAL A 48 -8.74 16.55 4.56
CA VAL A 48 -7.82 16.29 3.43
C VAL A 48 -8.38 16.85 2.13
N THR A 49 -7.48 17.34 1.27
CA THR A 49 -7.81 17.81 -0.07
C THR A 49 -7.80 16.66 -1.06
N GLU A 50 -8.61 16.77 -2.11
CA GLU A 50 -8.59 15.86 -3.25
C GLU A 50 -8.22 16.63 -4.52
N LYS A 51 -7.23 16.13 -5.28
CA LYS A 51 -6.78 16.73 -6.52
C LYS A 51 -6.87 15.71 -7.66
N PRO A 52 -7.48 16.06 -8.78
CA PRO A 52 -7.41 15.23 -9.98
C PRO A 52 -6.01 15.35 -10.59
N VAL A 53 -5.35 14.22 -10.83
CA VAL A 53 -4.06 14.16 -11.53
C VAL A 53 -4.19 13.21 -12.71
N THR A 54 -3.92 13.70 -13.90
CA THR A 54 -3.96 12.93 -15.15
C THR A 54 -2.58 12.38 -15.47
N LEU A 55 -2.48 11.07 -15.59
CA LEU A 55 -1.25 10.35 -15.86
C LEU A 55 -1.11 10.04 -17.34
N PHE A 56 -0.02 10.48 -17.94
CA PHE A 56 0.36 10.19 -19.31
C PHE A 56 1.58 9.29 -19.37
N LEU A 57 1.55 8.32 -20.26
CA LEU A 57 2.72 7.55 -20.63
C LEU A 57 3.11 7.91 -22.07
N ASN A 58 4.25 8.55 -22.22
CA ASN A 58 4.71 9.17 -23.47
C ASN A 58 3.69 10.22 -23.96
N LYS A 59 2.99 9.93 -25.05
CA LYS A 59 2.00 10.84 -25.66
C LYS A 59 0.55 10.47 -25.33
N GLN A 60 0.36 9.38 -24.56
CA GLN A 60 -0.95 8.82 -24.35
C GLN A 60 -1.46 9.13 -22.95
N GLU A 61 -2.66 9.70 -22.86
CA GLU A 61 -3.42 9.79 -21.63
C GLU A 61 -3.85 8.37 -21.19
N ILE A 62 -3.59 8.03 -19.93
CA ILE A 62 -3.90 6.71 -19.39
C ILE A 62 -5.07 6.78 -18.42
N VAL A 63 -5.01 7.65 -17.43
CA VAL A 63 -6.02 7.76 -16.38
C VAL A 63 -5.94 9.11 -15.68
N THR A 64 -7.08 9.60 -15.19
CA THR A 64 -7.13 10.66 -14.18
C THR A 64 -7.44 10.03 -12.83
N SER A 65 -6.56 10.22 -11.85
CA SER A 65 -6.72 9.69 -10.49
C SER A 65 -7.01 10.82 -9.52
N MET A 66 -8.01 10.62 -8.64
CA MET A 66 -8.19 11.48 -7.48
C MET A 66 -7.15 11.09 -6.43
N THR A 67 -6.29 12.03 -6.03
CA THR A 67 -5.15 11.79 -5.15
C THR A 67 -4.98 12.95 -4.17
N LEU A 68 -4.15 12.77 -3.16
CA LEU A 68 -3.76 13.84 -2.24
C LEU A 68 -2.95 14.95 -2.95
N GLY A 69 -2.28 14.61 -4.07
CA GLY A 69 -1.54 15.54 -4.91
C GLY A 69 -0.07 15.71 -4.53
N ASP A 70 0.45 14.90 -3.62
CA ASP A 70 1.87 14.75 -3.34
C ASP A 70 2.43 13.49 -4.00
N TRP A 71 3.75 13.40 -4.17
CA TRP A 71 4.44 12.24 -4.75
C TRP A 71 3.83 11.77 -6.08
N VAL A 72 3.40 12.71 -6.92
CA VAL A 72 2.65 12.42 -8.15
C VAL A 72 3.53 11.76 -9.23
N SER A 73 4.83 12.03 -9.24
CA SER A 73 5.80 11.35 -10.11
C SER A 73 5.92 9.88 -9.75
N GLU A 74 6.07 9.59 -8.48
CA GLU A 74 6.11 8.25 -7.94
C GLU A 74 4.78 7.53 -8.14
N LEU A 75 3.65 8.21 -7.93
CA LEU A 75 2.32 7.69 -8.24
C LEU A 75 2.22 7.23 -9.69
N ALA A 76 2.63 8.08 -10.65
CA ALA A 76 2.54 7.77 -12.06
C ALA A 76 3.40 6.57 -12.45
N VAL A 77 4.67 6.57 -12.04
CA VAL A 77 5.61 5.46 -12.32
C VAL A 77 5.09 4.16 -11.71
N GLY A 78 4.68 4.19 -10.43
CA GLY A 78 4.19 3.00 -9.75
C GLY A 78 2.87 2.49 -10.30
N TYR A 79 1.96 3.38 -10.69
CA TYR A 79 0.74 3.00 -11.40
C TYR A 79 1.07 2.22 -12.68
N PHE A 80 1.98 2.74 -13.52
CA PHE A 80 2.33 2.08 -14.77
C PHE A 80 3.04 0.74 -14.56
N LEU A 81 3.88 0.62 -13.54
CA LEU A 81 4.51 -0.66 -13.15
C LEU A 81 3.46 -1.67 -12.72
N ASN A 82 2.56 -1.29 -11.82
CA ASN A 82 1.53 -2.16 -11.26
C ASN A 82 0.41 -2.51 -12.27
N GLN A 83 0.30 -1.74 -13.36
CA GLN A 83 -0.57 -2.06 -14.51
C GLN A 83 0.16 -2.80 -15.64
N ASN A 84 1.39 -3.25 -15.44
CA ASN A 84 2.25 -3.89 -16.45
C ASN A 84 2.45 -3.03 -17.73
N MET A 85 2.35 -1.71 -17.60
CA MET A 85 2.60 -0.75 -18.67
C MET A 85 4.09 -0.40 -18.76
N LEU A 86 4.79 -0.46 -17.63
CA LEU A 86 6.23 -0.42 -17.50
C LEU A 86 6.76 -1.76 -16.99
N SER A 87 7.98 -2.08 -17.34
CA SER A 87 8.74 -3.20 -16.80
C SER A 87 9.97 -2.70 -16.02
N ALA A 88 10.56 -3.56 -15.19
CA ALA A 88 11.77 -3.23 -14.43
C ALA A 88 12.98 -2.83 -15.31
N ASN A 89 12.96 -3.20 -16.59
CA ASN A 89 14.04 -2.91 -17.54
C ASN A 89 13.76 -1.69 -18.43
N ASP A 90 12.61 -1.01 -18.26
CA ASP A 90 12.31 0.17 -19.06
C ASP A 90 13.09 1.37 -18.50
N GLU A 91 13.77 2.08 -19.41
CA GLU A 91 14.46 3.32 -19.10
C GLU A 91 13.47 4.48 -19.15
N ILE A 92 13.28 5.16 -18.01
CA ILE A 92 12.55 6.42 -17.93
C ILE A 92 13.52 7.54 -18.31
N THR A 93 13.22 8.25 -19.39
CA THR A 93 14.05 9.34 -19.91
C THR A 93 13.69 10.71 -19.32
N ALA A 94 12.44 10.90 -18.91
CA ALA A 94 11.96 12.11 -18.22
C ALA A 94 10.65 11.84 -17.47
N ILE A 95 10.40 12.62 -16.44
CA ILE A 95 9.11 12.75 -15.77
C ILE A 95 8.80 14.24 -15.71
N ASP A 96 7.78 14.67 -16.46
CA ASP A 96 7.33 16.05 -16.47
C ASP A 96 6.07 16.17 -15.63
N HIS A 97 6.04 17.11 -14.70
CA HIS A 97 4.89 17.42 -13.85
C HIS A 97 4.47 18.88 -14.06
N ASP A 98 3.24 19.08 -14.45
CA ASP A 98 2.59 20.39 -14.51
C ASP A 98 1.51 20.44 -13.41
N GLU A 99 1.81 21.20 -12.35
CA GLU A 99 0.95 21.29 -11.17
C GLU A 99 -0.34 22.07 -11.48
N GLU A 100 -0.26 23.12 -12.34
CA GLU A 100 -1.43 23.93 -12.70
C GLU A 100 -2.46 23.15 -13.53
N LEU A 101 -1.97 22.32 -14.45
CA LEU A 101 -2.82 21.45 -15.27
C LEU A 101 -3.20 20.14 -14.56
N GLY A 102 -2.53 19.79 -13.46
CA GLY A 102 -2.71 18.51 -12.79
C GLY A 102 -2.29 17.33 -13.68
N VAL A 103 -1.16 17.43 -14.38
CA VAL A 103 -0.72 16.45 -15.37
C VAL A 103 0.67 15.93 -15.03
N VAL A 104 0.86 14.61 -15.09
CA VAL A 104 2.18 13.95 -15.02
C VAL A 104 2.42 13.14 -16.27
N ILE A 105 3.55 13.36 -16.93
CA ILE A 105 3.95 12.66 -18.15
C ILE A 105 5.23 11.86 -17.86
N VAL A 106 5.15 10.55 -17.89
CA VAL A 106 6.31 9.66 -17.82
C VAL A 106 6.76 9.32 -19.24
N ARG A 107 8.00 9.63 -19.58
CA ARG A 107 8.61 9.35 -20.88
C ARG A 107 9.60 8.19 -20.79
N THR A 108 9.50 7.28 -21.73
CA THR A 108 10.38 6.11 -21.82
C THR A 108 11.16 6.11 -23.13
N ALA A 109 12.38 5.51 -23.12
CA ALA A 109 13.18 5.32 -24.32
C ALA A 109 12.46 4.42 -25.35
N ARG A 110 11.66 3.46 -24.87
CA ARG A 110 10.84 2.58 -25.69
C ARG A 110 9.46 3.19 -25.97
N GLU A 111 9.02 3.20 -27.22
CA GLU A 111 7.62 3.48 -27.52
C GLU A 111 6.73 2.34 -27.00
N THR A 112 5.75 2.70 -26.20
CA THR A 112 4.83 1.73 -25.58
C THR A 112 3.55 1.64 -26.42
N ASN A 113 3.12 0.43 -26.73
CA ASN A 113 1.91 0.21 -27.53
C ASN A 113 0.73 -0.19 -26.61
N PHE A 114 0.21 0.79 -25.84
CA PHE A 114 -0.87 0.53 -24.88
C PHE A 114 -2.28 0.59 -25.46
N GLU A 115 -2.48 1.16 -26.66
CA GLU A 115 -3.80 1.21 -27.29
C GLU A 115 -4.43 -0.20 -27.41
N ALA A 116 -3.60 -1.21 -27.66
CA ALA A 116 -4.04 -2.60 -27.71
C ALA A 116 -4.44 -3.16 -26.34
N LYS A 117 -3.74 -2.73 -25.26
CA LYS A 117 -4.02 -3.16 -23.89
C LYS A 117 -5.24 -2.48 -23.30
N MET A 118 -5.44 -1.20 -23.56
CA MET A 118 -6.61 -0.42 -23.10
C MET A 118 -7.94 -0.92 -23.64
N LYS A 119 -7.95 -1.65 -24.75
CA LYS A 119 -9.17 -2.25 -25.33
C LYS A 119 -9.73 -3.41 -24.51
N ARG A 120 -8.96 -3.98 -23.58
CA ARG A 120 -9.38 -5.09 -22.73
C ARG A 120 -9.93 -4.59 -21.39
N LYS A 121 -11.04 -3.85 -21.41
CA LYS A 121 -11.70 -3.36 -20.19
C LYS A 121 -12.24 -4.54 -19.37
N ILE A 122 -11.71 -4.75 -18.17
CA ILE A 122 -12.25 -5.67 -17.18
C ILE A 122 -12.67 -4.89 -15.93
N ARG A 123 -13.82 -5.27 -15.36
CA ARG A 123 -14.49 -4.58 -14.26
C ARG A 123 -13.66 -4.62 -12.97
N THR A 124 -13.58 -3.49 -12.29
CA THR A 124 -12.94 -3.37 -10.98
C THR A 124 -13.97 -3.30 -9.86
N SER A 125 -13.60 -3.73 -8.65
CA SER A 125 -14.40 -3.57 -7.44
C SER A 125 -14.34 -2.10 -6.96
N GLY A 126 -15.26 -1.31 -7.46
CA GLY A 126 -15.83 -0.11 -6.88
C GLY A 126 -14.93 0.93 -6.23
N CYS A 127 -13.95 1.53 -6.92
CA CYS A 127 -13.39 2.86 -6.67
C CYS A 127 -12.29 3.26 -7.67
N ALA A 128 -11.91 2.42 -8.61
CA ALA A 128 -10.94 2.76 -9.65
C ALA A 128 -11.54 2.49 -11.03
N GLU A 129 -12.03 3.52 -11.71
CA GLU A 129 -12.23 3.46 -13.14
C GLU A 129 -10.86 3.28 -13.79
N GLY A 130 -10.66 2.18 -14.51
CA GLY A 130 -9.51 2.00 -15.39
C GLY A 130 -8.49 0.94 -15.02
N THR A 131 -8.59 0.25 -13.87
CA THR A 131 -7.70 -0.88 -13.58
C THR A 131 -8.05 -2.07 -14.45
N ALA A 132 -7.22 -2.40 -15.42
CA ALA A 132 -7.39 -3.58 -16.26
C ALA A 132 -6.93 -4.82 -15.48
N TYR A 133 -7.83 -5.43 -14.72
CA TYR A 133 -7.55 -6.62 -13.90
C TYR A 133 -6.85 -7.74 -14.72
N GLY A 134 -7.22 -7.91 -16.00
CA GLY A 134 -6.57 -8.87 -16.89
C GLY A 134 -5.10 -8.57 -17.15
N ASP A 135 -4.75 -7.29 -17.33
CA ASP A 135 -3.36 -6.89 -17.58
C ASP A 135 -2.51 -7.03 -16.30
N MET A 136 -3.11 -6.76 -15.13
CA MET A 136 -2.44 -7.00 -13.84
C MET A 136 -2.15 -8.49 -13.60
N MET A 137 -3.06 -9.37 -14.02
CA MET A 137 -2.90 -10.83 -13.87
C MET A 137 -1.95 -11.46 -14.89
N GLU A 138 -1.65 -10.79 -16.00
CA GLU A 138 -0.86 -11.36 -17.12
C GLU A 138 0.52 -11.88 -16.68
N ARG A 139 1.15 -11.23 -15.70
CA ARG A 139 2.46 -11.59 -15.16
C ARG A 139 2.42 -12.18 -13.74
N PHE A 140 1.22 -12.25 -13.15
CA PHE A 140 1.09 -12.64 -11.75
C PHE A 140 1.62 -14.06 -11.46
N ASP A 141 1.29 -15.02 -12.32
CA ASP A 141 1.71 -16.40 -12.13
C ASP A 141 3.20 -16.65 -12.46
N ASP A 142 3.84 -15.74 -13.18
CA ASP A 142 5.27 -15.81 -13.52
C ASP A 142 6.16 -15.30 -12.38
N ILE A 143 5.62 -14.47 -11.48
CA ILE A 143 6.39 -13.90 -10.38
C ILE A 143 6.57 -14.94 -9.27
N LYS A 144 7.82 -15.18 -8.89
CA LYS A 144 8.18 -16.06 -7.77
C LYS A 144 8.73 -15.22 -6.64
N LEU A 145 7.98 -15.17 -5.54
CA LEU A 145 8.44 -14.52 -4.32
C LEU A 145 9.48 -15.38 -3.61
N ASP A 146 10.46 -14.74 -2.98
CA ASP A 146 11.48 -15.45 -2.20
C ASP A 146 10.83 -16.18 -1.02
N GLN A 147 11.00 -17.51 -1.01
CA GLN A 147 10.44 -18.39 0.02
C GLN A 147 11.33 -18.48 1.27
N LEU A 148 12.60 -18.01 1.19
CA LEU A 148 13.58 -18.12 2.28
C LEU A 148 13.47 -16.97 3.28
N VAL A 149 12.85 -15.87 2.88
CA VAL A 149 12.66 -14.70 3.75
C VAL A 149 11.85 -15.09 4.98
N LYS A 150 12.31 -14.70 6.16
CA LYS A 150 11.60 -14.86 7.41
C LYS A 150 10.99 -13.54 7.88
N PHE A 151 9.82 -13.65 8.49
CA PHE A 151 9.13 -12.55 9.15
C PHE A 151 8.98 -12.88 10.62
N HIS A 152 9.57 -12.08 11.49
CA HIS A 152 9.48 -12.26 12.93
C HIS A 152 8.22 -11.59 13.48
N ALA A 153 7.45 -12.30 14.30
CA ALA A 153 6.24 -11.75 14.90
C ALA A 153 6.53 -10.53 15.79
N SER A 154 7.71 -10.50 16.43
CA SER A 154 8.21 -9.35 17.20
C SER A 154 8.35 -8.08 16.35
N TRP A 155 8.69 -8.18 15.07
CA TRP A 155 8.78 -7.02 14.17
C TRP A 155 7.45 -6.28 14.05
N LEU A 156 6.33 -7.01 14.04
CA LEU A 156 5.01 -6.39 13.94
C LEU A 156 4.71 -5.45 15.10
N VAL A 157 5.19 -5.78 16.29
CA VAL A 157 5.01 -4.92 17.48
C VAL A 157 5.76 -3.60 17.29
N ALA A 158 7.03 -3.69 16.86
CA ALA A 158 7.87 -2.51 16.59
C ALA A 158 7.30 -1.65 15.47
N LEU A 159 6.95 -2.26 14.32
CA LEU A 159 6.34 -1.58 13.17
C LEU A 159 5.02 -0.91 13.54
N SER A 160 4.13 -1.63 14.23
CA SER A 160 2.83 -1.07 14.64
C SER A 160 3.01 0.12 15.57
N LYS A 161 3.96 0.08 16.48
CA LYS A 161 4.28 1.21 17.38
C LYS A 161 4.80 2.40 16.57
N ALA A 162 5.83 2.20 15.76
CA ALA A 162 6.46 3.26 14.98
C ALA A 162 5.46 3.94 14.01
N ILE A 163 4.67 3.14 13.27
CA ILE A 163 3.70 3.66 12.29
C ILE A 163 2.53 4.40 12.98
N ASN A 164 2.03 3.87 14.11
CA ASN A 164 0.91 4.48 14.82
C ASN A 164 1.29 5.76 15.59
N THR A 165 2.57 6.02 15.80
CA THR A 165 3.06 7.24 16.48
C THR A 165 3.67 8.24 15.50
N ALA A 166 3.90 7.85 14.24
CA ALA A 166 4.37 8.78 13.22
C ALA A 166 3.32 9.85 12.94
N PRO A 167 3.70 11.13 12.85
CA PRO A 167 2.81 12.18 12.38
C PRO A 167 2.25 11.83 11.02
N SER A 168 0.93 11.94 10.83
CA SER A 168 0.28 11.54 9.58
C SER A 168 -1.09 12.18 9.44
N LEU A 169 -1.54 12.41 8.21
CA LEU A 169 -2.91 12.82 7.91
C LEU A 169 -3.91 11.73 8.29
N TYR A 170 -3.52 10.45 8.25
CA TYR A 170 -4.34 9.34 8.73
C TYR A 170 -4.74 9.52 10.20
N LEU A 171 -3.85 10.02 11.04
CA LEU A 171 -4.14 10.27 12.46
C LEU A 171 -4.88 11.58 12.69
N SER A 172 -4.57 12.64 11.93
CA SER A 172 -5.12 13.98 12.15
C SER A 172 -6.46 14.21 11.46
N ALA A 173 -6.64 13.73 10.24
CA ALA A 173 -7.83 13.99 9.42
C ALA A 173 -8.68 12.73 9.12
N GLY A 174 -8.13 11.53 9.17
CA GLY A 174 -8.85 10.27 9.15
C GLY A 174 -9.29 9.74 7.79
N ALA A 175 -9.61 10.56 6.81
CA ALA A 175 -10.18 10.17 5.51
C ALA A 175 -9.10 9.78 4.48
N ILE A 176 -8.12 8.98 4.88
CA ILE A 176 -6.93 8.68 4.08
C ILE A 176 -6.39 7.28 4.38
N HIS A 177 -5.60 6.74 3.50
CA HIS A 177 -4.91 5.47 3.67
C HIS A 177 -3.41 5.65 3.70
N GLY A 178 -2.74 4.96 4.61
CA GLY A 178 -1.29 4.90 4.68
C GLY A 178 -0.74 3.57 4.18
N CYS A 179 0.37 3.65 3.44
CA CYS A 179 1.20 2.50 3.08
C CYS A 179 2.64 2.74 3.53
N VAL A 180 3.28 1.69 4.02
CA VAL A 180 4.64 1.78 4.57
C VAL A 180 5.49 0.65 4.01
N LEU A 181 6.61 1.00 3.39
CA LEU A 181 7.68 0.06 3.07
C LEU A 181 8.56 -0.10 4.30
N CYS A 182 8.80 -1.33 4.71
CA CYS A 182 9.61 -1.64 5.89
C CYS A 182 10.76 -2.58 5.53
N HIS A 183 11.86 -2.48 6.26
CA HIS A 183 12.95 -3.43 6.26
C HIS A 183 13.05 -4.05 7.64
N HIS A 184 12.68 -5.32 7.76
CA HIS A 184 12.53 -6.02 9.04
C HIS A 184 11.55 -5.29 9.97
N ASP A 185 11.96 -4.87 11.15
CA ASP A 185 11.20 -4.13 12.16
C ASP A 185 11.27 -2.60 11.99
N ARG A 186 11.94 -2.12 10.93
CA ARG A 186 12.16 -0.71 10.67
C ARG A 186 11.28 -0.21 9.51
N PRO A 187 10.38 0.76 9.74
CA PRO A 187 9.72 1.45 8.65
C PRO A 187 10.73 2.35 7.90
N LEU A 188 10.69 2.31 6.57
CA LEU A 188 11.57 3.12 5.70
C LEU A 188 10.82 4.28 5.08
N VAL A 189 9.75 3.98 4.35
CA VAL A 189 9.00 4.97 3.57
C VAL A 189 7.53 4.84 3.93
N TYR A 190 6.96 5.94 4.40
CA TYR A 190 5.54 6.04 4.72
C TYR A 190 4.91 7.09 3.80
N MET A 191 4.01 6.66 2.95
CA MET A 191 3.26 7.52 2.03
C MET A 191 1.76 7.34 2.26
N GLU A 192 1.04 8.45 2.11
CA GLU A 192 -0.41 8.50 2.30
C GLU A 192 -1.10 8.88 0.99
N ASP A 193 -2.34 8.43 0.83
CA ASP A 193 -3.24 8.89 -0.21
C ASP A 193 -4.70 8.63 0.17
N ILE A 194 -5.63 9.35 -0.46
CA ILE A 194 -7.07 9.16 -0.32
C ILE A 194 -7.44 7.72 -0.72
N GLY A 195 -6.84 7.24 -1.81
CA GLY A 195 -6.99 5.88 -2.31
C GLY A 195 -5.86 4.96 -1.83
N ARG A 196 -6.18 3.82 -1.18
CA ARG A 196 -5.15 2.82 -0.81
C ARG A 196 -4.33 2.34 -2.00
N HIS A 197 -4.92 2.30 -3.21
CA HIS A 197 -4.24 1.89 -4.43
C HIS A 197 -3.21 2.93 -4.89
N ASN A 198 -3.52 4.23 -4.74
CA ASN A 198 -2.58 5.30 -5.01
C ASN A 198 -1.41 5.25 -4.03
N ALA A 199 -1.67 5.06 -2.73
CA ALA A 199 -0.62 4.98 -1.72
C ALA A 199 0.36 3.82 -2.00
N VAL A 200 -0.14 2.67 -2.48
CA VAL A 200 0.72 1.55 -2.90
C VAL A 200 1.53 1.89 -4.15
N ASP A 201 0.91 2.57 -5.12
CA ASP A 201 1.58 2.95 -6.36
C ASP A 201 2.68 3.99 -6.09
N LYS A 202 2.46 4.96 -5.21
CA LYS A 202 3.51 5.89 -4.78
C LYS A 202 4.75 5.14 -4.27
N ILE A 203 4.59 4.15 -3.40
CA ILE A 203 5.72 3.36 -2.89
C ILE A 203 6.36 2.51 -4.00
N ALA A 204 5.57 1.89 -4.89
CA ALA A 204 6.10 1.12 -6.01
C ALA A 204 6.96 1.98 -6.94
N GLY A 205 6.50 3.18 -7.29
CA GLY A 205 7.25 4.13 -8.10
C GLY A 205 8.51 4.63 -7.39
N TRP A 206 8.41 4.94 -6.09
CA TRP A 206 9.57 5.34 -5.31
C TRP A 206 10.63 4.23 -5.26
N MET A 207 10.23 2.98 -5.05
CA MET A 207 11.15 1.84 -5.05
C MET A 207 11.87 1.72 -6.41
N PHE A 208 11.13 1.85 -7.51
CA PHE A 208 11.71 1.78 -8.85
C PHE A 208 12.70 2.91 -9.11
N LEU A 209 12.32 4.16 -8.85
CA LEU A 209 13.16 5.34 -9.10
C LEU A 209 14.42 5.37 -8.24
N ASN A 210 14.40 4.70 -7.08
CA ASN A 210 15.54 4.62 -6.17
C ASN A 210 16.24 3.25 -6.18
N ASN A 211 15.92 2.36 -7.13
CA ASN A 211 16.53 1.03 -7.27
C ASN A 211 16.48 0.18 -5.99
N ILE A 212 15.36 0.26 -5.23
CA ILE A 212 15.20 -0.46 -3.97
C ILE A 212 14.87 -1.93 -4.22
N GLN A 213 15.68 -2.81 -3.66
CA GLN A 213 15.46 -4.25 -3.76
C GLN A 213 14.30 -4.71 -2.86
N PRO A 214 13.36 -5.53 -3.37
CA PRO A 214 12.13 -5.87 -2.65
C PRO A 214 12.23 -7.10 -1.74
N GLN A 215 13.25 -7.96 -1.91
CA GLN A 215 13.26 -9.33 -1.39
C GLN A 215 13.21 -9.41 0.14
N ASP A 216 13.80 -8.44 0.82
CA ASP A 216 13.89 -8.35 2.28
C ASP A 216 12.90 -7.34 2.89
N LYS A 217 11.91 -6.92 2.10
CA LYS A 217 10.96 -5.89 2.52
C LYS A 217 9.66 -6.49 3.06
N VAL A 218 9.03 -5.71 3.92
CA VAL A 218 7.67 -5.92 4.41
C VAL A 218 6.83 -4.73 3.94
N PHE A 219 5.67 -4.99 3.38
CA PHE A 219 4.73 -3.96 2.99
C PHE A 219 3.58 -3.88 4.00
N TYR A 220 3.43 -2.74 4.65
CA TYR A 220 2.37 -2.48 5.62
C TYR A 220 1.35 -1.50 5.06
N THR A 221 0.05 -1.76 5.28
CA THR A 221 -1.03 -0.85 4.86
C THR A 221 -2.11 -0.71 5.93
N THR A 222 -2.79 0.44 5.95
CA THR A 222 -4.00 0.64 6.74
C THR A 222 -5.26 0.14 6.02
N GLY A 223 -5.16 -0.08 4.69
CA GLY A 223 -6.26 -0.47 3.82
C GLY A 223 -6.63 -1.95 3.92
N ARG A 224 -7.81 -2.30 3.39
CA ARG A 224 -8.27 -3.69 3.27
C ARG A 224 -7.35 -4.48 2.34
N LEU A 225 -7.15 -5.76 2.66
CA LEU A 225 -6.43 -6.72 1.83
C LEU A 225 -7.37 -7.31 0.79
N THR A 226 -7.40 -6.68 -0.39
CA THR A 226 -8.19 -7.08 -1.56
C THR A 226 -7.30 -7.72 -2.62
N THR A 227 -7.89 -8.33 -3.64
CA THR A 227 -7.19 -8.92 -4.79
C THR A 227 -6.17 -7.96 -5.40
N GLU A 228 -6.55 -6.69 -5.64
CA GLU A 228 -5.64 -5.69 -6.21
C GLU A 228 -4.44 -5.38 -5.31
N MET A 229 -4.65 -5.31 -3.99
CA MET A 229 -3.53 -5.08 -3.05
C MET A 229 -2.54 -6.24 -3.06
N VAL A 230 -3.04 -7.49 -3.14
CA VAL A 230 -2.20 -8.68 -3.26
C VAL A 230 -1.44 -8.68 -4.59
N ILE A 231 -2.15 -8.42 -5.72
CA ILE A 231 -1.52 -8.41 -7.05
C ILE A 231 -0.41 -7.35 -7.11
N LYS A 232 -0.68 -6.12 -6.66
CA LYS A 232 0.32 -5.04 -6.64
C LYS A 232 1.52 -5.39 -5.76
N THR A 233 1.30 -5.96 -4.57
CA THR A 233 2.41 -6.38 -3.69
C THR A 233 3.25 -7.48 -4.33
N VAL A 234 2.62 -8.45 -5.01
CA VAL A 234 3.33 -9.51 -5.75
C VAL A 234 4.12 -8.92 -6.92
N GLN A 235 3.55 -7.98 -7.67
CA GLN A 235 4.24 -7.28 -8.76
C GLN A 235 5.44 -6.46 -8.27
N MET A 236 5.34 -5.87 -7.07
CA MET A 236 6.46 -5.23 -6.39
C MET A 236 7.50 -6.26 -5.88
N GLN A 237 7.22 -7.55 -5.99
CA GLN A 237 8.06 -8.67 -5.53
C GLN A 237 8.32 -8.68 -4.01
N ILE A 238 7.46 -8.05 -3.23
CA ILE A 238 7.58 -8.00 -1.76
C ILE A 238 6.94 -9.26 -1.17
N PRO A 239 7.68 -10.05 -0.35
CA PRO A 239 7.21 -11.37 0.11
C PRO A 239 6.22 -11.33 1.27
N VAL A 240 6.07 -10.20 1.96
CA VAL A 240 5.22 -10.06 3.16
C VAL A 240 4.33 -8.83 3.05
N LEU A 241 3.00 -9.05 3.14
CA LEU A 241 1.99 -7.98 3.18
C LEU A 241 1.24 -8.02 4.52
N VAL A 242 1.27 -6.90 5.23
CA VAL A 242 0.64 -6.70 6.53
C VAL A 242 -0.44 -5.63 6.46
N SER A 243 -1.57 -5.83 7.12
CA SER A 243 -2.61 -4.80 7.26
C SER A 243 -3.27 -4.79 8.64
N ARG A 244 -3.66 -3.59 9.08
CA ARG A 244 -4.57 -3.40 10.24
C ARG A 244 -6.00 -3.86 9.94
N SER A 245 -6.37 -3.94 8.66
CA SER A 245 -7.72 -4.26 8.19
C SER A 245 -7.87 -5.76 7.89
N GLY A 246 -9.04 -6.13 7.39
CA GLY A 246 -9.39 -7.51 7.06
C GLY A 246 -9.07 -7.88 5.61
N PHE A 247 -9.45 -9.11 5.24
CA PHE A 247 -9.18 -9.78 3.97
C PHE A 247 -10.47 -9.97 3.16
N THR A 248 -10.32 -10.11 1.84
CA THR A 248 -11.32 -10.81 1.01
C THR A 248 -10.86 -12.26 0.74
N ALA A 249 -11.80 -13.16 0.47
CA ALA A 249 -11.48 -14.57 0.22
C ALA A 249 -10.58 -14.72 -1.00
N GLU A 250 -10.88 -14.00 -2.07
CA GLU A 250 -10.12 -14.00 -3.33
C GLU A 250 -8.68 -13.49 -3.13
N ALA A 251 -8.48 -12.51 -2.23
CA ALA A 251 -7.14 -12.04 -1.88
C ALA A 251 -6.32 -13.12 -1.18
N VAL A 252 -6.95 -13.91 -0.31
CA VAL A 252 -6.28 -15.03 0.37
C VAL A 252 -5.88 -16.10 -0.63
N ASP A 253 -6.76 -16.45 -1.58
CA ASP A 253 -6.49 -17.47 -2.60
C ASP A 253 -5.33 -17.03 -3.53
N LEU A 254 -5.32 -15.76 -3.96
CA LEU A 254 -4.21 -15.22 -4.74
C LEU A 254 -2.89 -15.19 -3.95
N ALA A 255 -2.94 -14.79 -2.68
CA ALA A 255 -1.74 -14.78 -1.84
C ALA A 255 -1.13 -16.18 -1.69
N ARG A 256 -1.97 -17.22 -1.52
CA ARG A 256 -1.53 -18.62 -1.47
C ARG A 256 -0.90 -19.08 -2.79
N ARG A 257 -1.50 -18.72 -3.93
CA ARG A 257 -0.94 -19.03 -5.26
C ARG A 257 0.42 -18.41 -5.48
N ALA A 258 0.60 -17.14 -5.09
CA ALA A 258 1.86 -16.42 -5.23
C ALA A 258 2.90 -16.81 -4.17
N GLY A 259 2.50 -17.52 -3.12
CA GLY A 259 3.35 -17.77 -1.96
C GLY A 259 3.65 -16.48 -1.17
N LEU A 260 2.72 -15.51 -1.14
CA LEU A 260 2.81 -14.29 -0.36
C LEU A 260 2.44 -14.55 1.10
N THR A 261 3.22 -14.06 2.05
CA THR A 261 2.79 -14.04 3.45
C THR A 261 1.78 -12.92 3.65
N LEU A 262 0.53 -13.29 4.00
CA LEU A 262 -0.59 -12.37 4.13
C LEU A 262 -1.07 -12.30 5.57
N ILE A 263 -0.84 -11.15 6.20
CA ILE A 263 -1.15 -10.86 7.61
C ILE A 263 -2.17 -9.72 7.67
N GLY A 264 -3.30 -9.95 8.32
CA GLY A 264 -4.32 -8.93 8.51
C GLY A 264 -4.78 -8.82 9.96
N ARG A 265 -5.64 -7.81 10.23
CA ARG A 265 -6.12 -7.46 11.57
C ARG A 265 -4.99 -7.24 12.57
N ALA A 266 -3.85 -6.73 12.07
CA ALA A 266 -2.67 -6.47 12.86
C ALA A 266 -2.91 -5.30 13.83
N LYS A 267 -2.82 -5.59 15.13
CA LYS A 267 -2.99 -4.59 16.20
C LYS A 267 -2.12 -4.99 17.41
N GLY A 268 -1.02 -4.26 17.61
CA GLY A 268 -0.04 -4.60 18.65
C GLY A 268 0.54 -6.00 18.42
N LYS A 269 0.43 -6.87 19.41
CA LYS A 269 0.87 -8.28 19.33
C LYS A 269 -0.09 -9.20 18.58
N ARG A 270 -1.32 -8.77 18.31
CA ARG A 270 -2.36 -9.61 17.69
C ARG A 270 -2.39 -9.44 16.19
N PHE A 271 -2.47 -10.56 15.46
CA PHE A 271 -2.67 -10.59 14.03
C PHE A 271 -3.31 -11.92 13.60
N ILE A 272 -3.71 -12.00 12.34
CA ILE A 272 -4.18 -13.22 11.68
C ILE A 272 -3.37 -13.39 10.40
N ALA A 273 -2.71 -14.53 10.24
CA ALA A 273 -2.03 -14.91 9.00
C ALA A 273 -2.86 -15.98 8.28
N LEU A 274 -3.16 -15.76 6.98
CA LEU A 274 -3.97 -16.68 6.18
C LEU A 274 -3.20 -17.27 4.98
N SER A 275 -1.97 -16.83 4.75
CA SER A 275 -1.06 -17.35 3.72
C SER A 275 0.39 -17.16 4.14
N GLY A 276 1.31 -18.01 3.68
CA GLY A 276 2.75 -17.92 3.89
C GLY A 276 3.17 -18.06 5.36
N ILE A 277 2.45 -18.87 6.14
CA ILE A 277 2.64 -19.03 7.58
C ILE A 277 4.03 -19.61 7.91
N GLU A 278 4.58 -20.42 7.03
CA GLU A 278 5.90 -21.04 7.14
C GLU A 278 7.08 -20.05 7.15
N ARG A 279 6.84 -18.80 6.72
CA ARG A 279 7.82 -17.70 6.86
C ARG A 279 7.79 -17.05 8.22
N ILE A 280 6.72 -17.22 9.00
CA ILE A 280 6.54 -16.51 10.26
C ILE A 280 7.32 -17.22 11.36
N VAL A 281 8.21 -16.48 11.99
CA VAL A 281 8.91 -16.90 13.23
C VAL A 281 8.12 -16.31 14.39
N PHE A 282 7.51 -17.20 15.20
CA PHE A 282 6.75 -16.80 16.39
C PHE A 282 7.73 -16.68 17.58
N ASP A 283 8.32 -15.49 17.71
CA ASP A 283 9.36 -15.16 18.69
C ASP A 283 8.87 -14.20 19.80
N THR A 284 7.55 -14.00 19.91
CA THR A 284 6.94 -13.25 21.01
C THR A 284 6.56 -14.22 22.13
N HIS A 285 7.13 -14.03 23.35
CA HIS A 285 6.77 -14.82 24.52
C HIS A 285 5.47 -14.33 25.17
N ASP A 286 4.70 -15.27 25.77
CA ASP A 286 3.37 -15.04 26.35
C ASP A 286 3.36 -14.26 27.69
N ASP A 287 4.50 -13.77 28.19
CA ASP A 287 4.64 -13.20 29.53
C ASP A 287 4.05 -11.78 29.75
N ASP A 288 3.39 -11.19 28.73
CA ASP A 288 2.71 -9.91 28.88
C ASP A 288 1.17 -10.10 28.85
N GLU A 289 0.54 -9.96 30.01
CA GLU A 289 -0.91 -10.03 30.25
C GLU A 289 -1.73 -9.29 29.19
N PHE A 290 -2.73 -10.00 28.65
CA PHE A 290 -3.77 -9.44 27.78
C PHE A 290 -4.70 -8.55 28.61
N ALA A 291 -4.42 -7.27 28.72
CA ALA A 291 -5.40 -6.31 29.19
C ALA A 291 -6.32 -5.94 28.03
N ASP A 292 -7.58 -6.30 28.19
CA ASP A 292 -8.80 -5.82 27.55
C ASP A 292 -8.97 -5.84 26.02
N ALA A 293 -9.69 -6.87 25.55
CA ALA A 293 -10.61 -6.71 24.41
C ALA A 293 -11.80 -7.67 24.56
N PRO A 294 -13.04 -7.24 24.23
CA PRO A 294 -14.23 -8.06 24.36
C PRO A 294 -14.15 -9.30 23.48
N SER A 295 -14.41 -10.45 24.09
CA SER A 295 -14.50 -11.76 23.45
C SER A 295 -15.56 -11.75 22.34
N LEU A 296 -15.15 -12.02 21.09
CA LEU A 296 -16.08 -12.45 20.05
C LEU A 296 -16.68 -13.80 20.51
N GLN A 297 -17.95 -13.78 20.88
CA GLN A 297 -18.72 -15.00 21.16
C GLN A 297 -18.66 -15.93 19.96
N ARG A 298 -18.10 -17.12 20.16
CA ARG A 298 -18.25 -18.23 19.23
C ARG A 298 -19.73 -18.59 19.17
N THR A 299 -20.42 -18.28 18.08
CA THR A 299 -21.69 -18.90 17.73
C THR A 299 -21.43 -20.38 17.49
N GLN A 300 -21.78 -21.20 18.48
CA GLN A 300 -21.90 -22.66 18.30
C GLN A 300 -23.03 -22.91 17.32
N HIS A 301 -22.75 -23.46 16.16
CA HIS A 301 -23.76 -24.05 15.30
C HIS A 301 -24.36 -25.25 16.03
N GLY A 302 -25.59 -25.05 16.52
CA GLY A 302 -26.40 -26.12 17.09
C GLY A 302 -26.74 -27.12 15.99
N THR A 303 -26.44 -28.37 16.27
CA THR A 303 -26.91 -29.56 15.57
C THR A 303 -28.45 -29.60 15.55
N HIS A 304 -29.03 -29.49 14.34
CA HIS A 304 -30.44 -29.83 14.14
C HIS A 304 -30.59 -31.35 14.30
N GLN A 305 -31.14 -31.76 15.45
CA GLN A 305 -31.80 -33.08 15.59
C GLN A 305 -33.20 -32.96 15.00
N GLY A 306 -33.52 -33.95 14.13
CA GLY A 306 -34.80 -34.05 13.52
C GLY A 306 -35.91 -34.37 14.51
N ILE A 307 -37.10 -33.83 14.22
CA ILE A 307 -38.36 -34.33 14.79
C ILE A 307 -39.22 -34.77 13.61
N GLY A 308 -39.44 -36.07 13.54
CA GLY A 308 -40.51 -36.64 12.74
C GLY A 308 -41.84 -36.52 13.48
N ARG A 309 -42.84 -36.08 12.75
CA ARG A 309 -44.22 -36.60 12.68
C ARG A 309 -45.01 -35.76 11.70
#